data_4db89cf2c4cacabfe873693b9a2d6eb3
#
_entry.id   4db89cf2c4cacabfe873693b9a2d6eb3
#
_cell.length_a   1.000
_cell.length_b   1.000
_cell.length_c   1.000
_cell.angle_alpha   90.00
_cell.angle_beta   90.00
_cell.angle_gamma   90.00
#
_symmetry.space_group_name_H-M   'P 1'
#
loop_
_entity.id
_entity.type
_entity.pdbx_description
1 polymer ?
#
loop_
_entity_poly.entity_id
_entity_poly.type
_entity_poly.pdbx_seq_one_letter_code
_entity_poly.pdbx_strand_id
1 'polypeptide(L)'
;MKPILPDYSQSGVLIVGDVMLDRYWYGPTGRISPEAPVPVVKVENNEERPGGAANVAMNIASLGGHAHVVGLTGKDEPAEVLKNTLGALKVKCDFVELEDYPTITKLRVMSRGQQLIRLDFEDKFENTDPAL
;
A
#
# COMPACT_ATOMS: atom_id res chain seq x y z
N MET A 1 -12.97 12.16 31.22
CA MET A 1 -12.00 13.21 30.78
C MET A 1 -11.58 12.93 29.35
N LYS A 2 -11.80 13.86 28.45
CA LYS A 2 -11.32 13.69 27.09
C LYS A 2 -9.81 13.94 27.04
N PRO A 3 -9.01 13.04 26.41
CA PRO A 3 -7.59 13.32 26.24
C PRO A 3 -7.39 14.54 25.35
N ILE A 4 -6.44 15.39 25.71
CA ILE A 4 -6.05 16.54 24.91
C ILE A 4 -4.85 16.10 24.09
N LEU A 5 -5.02 16.06 22.75
CA LEU A 5 -3.91 15.76 21.86
C LEU A 5 -3.09 17.03 21.62
N PRO A 6 -1.76 16.92 21.61
CA PRO A 6 -0.91 18.05 21.23
C PRO A 6 -1.19 18.51 19.80
N ASP A 7 -0.85 19.74 19.48
CA ASP A 7 -0.87 20.26 18.14
C ASP A 7 0.41 19.81 17.40
N TYR A 8 0.25 18.96 16.38
CA TYR A 8 1.37 18.44 15.59
C TYR A 8 1.64 19.25 14.32
N SER A 9 0.95 20.39 14.11
CA SER A 9 1.05 21.15 12.87
C SER A 9 2.46 21.68 12.56
N GLN A 10 3.31 21.80 13.58
CA GLN A 10 4.70 22.22 13.43
C GLN A 10 5.69 21.04 13.40
N SER A 11 5.20 19.83 13.53
CA SER A 11 6.04 18.63 13.55
C SER A 11 6.30 18.14 12.14
N GLY A 12 7.57 17.86 11.83
CA GLY A 12 7.98 17.23 10.59
C GLY A 12 8.63 15.87 10.87
N VAL A 13 8.22 14.83 10.16
CA VAL A 13 8.75 13.48 10.34
C VAL A 13 9.21 12.94 9.00
N LEU A 14 10.44 12.48 8.95
CA LEU A 14 10.99 11.75 7.81
C LEU A 14 10.85 10.25 8.07
N ILE A 15 10.16 9.56 7.17
CA ILE A 15 9.98 8.11 7.25
C ILE A 15 10.80 7.48 6.12
N VAL A 16 11.71 6.58 6.48
CA VAL A 16 12.51 5.83 5.52
C VAL A 16 12.24 4.34 5.73
N GLY A 17 11.78 3.66 4.69
CA GLY A 17 11.47 2.24 4.82
C GLY A 17 10.76 1.68 3.60
N ASP A 18 10.29 0.45 3.76
CA ASP A 18 9.57 -0.23 2.70
C ASP A 18 8.15 0.35 2.56
N VAL A 19 7.87 0.89 1.38
CA VAL A 19 6.51 1.31 1.03
C VAL A 19 5.84 0.21 0.25
N MET A 20 4.54 0.06 0.45
CA MET A 20 3.77 -0.98 -0.23
C MET A 20 2.32 -0.53 -0.40
N LEU A 21 1.64 -1.19 -1.33
CA LEU A 21 0.21 -0.99 -1.55
C LEU A 21 -0.52 -2.23 -1.07
N ASP A 22 -1.47 -2.03 -0.16
CA ASP A 22 -2.39 -3.08 0.28
C ASP A 22 -3.66 -2.96 -0.54
N ARG A 23 -4.01 -4.04 -1.28
CA ARG A 23 -5.20 -4.13 -2.10
C ARG A 23 -6.15 -5.17 -1.55
N TYR A 24 -7.45 -4.88 -1.66
CA TYR A 24 -8.50 -5.80 -1.23
C TYR A 24 -9.53 -5.91 -2.33
N TRP A 25 -9.78 -7.12 -2.80
CA TRP A 25 -10.86 -7.41 -3.72
C TRP A 25 -11.93 -8.19 -2.98
N TYR A 26 -13.16 -7.71 -3.04
CA TYR A 26 -14.29 -8.29 -2.32
C TYR A 26 -15.34 -8.79 -3.30
N GLY A 27 -15.86 -9.97 -3.05
CA GLY A 27 -16.96 -10.49 -3.83
C GLY A 27 -17.50 -11.81 -3.29
N PRO A 28 -18.69 -12.20 -3.72
CA PRO A 28 -19.25 -13.49 -3.31
C PRO A 28 -18.56 -14.63 -4.06
N THR A 29 -18.54 -15.80 -3.40
CA THR A 29 -18.15 -17.07 -3.99
C THR A 29 -19.41 -17.93 -4.10
N GLY A 30 -20.05 -17.92 -5.27
CA GLY A 30 -21.29 -18.65 -5.47
C GLY A 30 -21.16 -19.90 -6.35
N ARG A 31 -19.99 -20.14 -6.90
CA ARG A 31 -19.80 -21.25 -7.84
C ARG A 31 -18.36 -21.73 -7.88
N ILE A 32 -18.20 -22.95 -8.38
CA ILE A 32 -16.91 -23.55 -8.67
C ILE A 32 -16.65 -23.42 -10.19
N SER A 33 -15.41 -23.14 -10.57
CA SER A 33 -15.03 -23.01 -11.97
C SER A 33 -15.26 -24.33 -12.72
N PRO A 34 -15.82 -24.29 -13.95
CA PRO A 34 -15.93 -25.50 -14.78
C PRO A 34 -14.60 -26.02 -15.31
N GLU A 35 -13.56 -25.16 -15.31
CA GLU A 35 -12.24 -25.53 -15.85
C GLU A 35 -11.38 -26.26 -14.83
N ALA A 36 -11.55 -25.97 -13.54
CA ALA A 36 -10.79 -26.57 -12.46
C ALA A 36 -11.61 -26.50 -11.18
N PRO A 37 -11.37 -27.41 -10.20
CA PRO A 37 -12.15 -27.41 -8.94
C PRO A 37 -11.69 -26.26 -8.02
N VAL A 38 -11.83 -25.02 -8.46
CA VAL A 38 -11.47 -23.83 -7.72
C VAL A 38 -12.68 -22.89 -7.57
N PRO A 39 -12.79 -22.16 -6.46
CA PRO A 39 -13.86 -21.20 -6.29
C PRO A 39 -13.72 -20.02 -7.24
N VAL A 40 -14.84 -19.47 -7.67
CA VAL A 40 -14.88 -18.25 -8.46
C VAL A 40 -15.36 -17.12 -7.59
N VAL A 41 -14.55 -16.08 -7.46
CA VAL A 41 -14.93 -14.85 -6.77
C VAL A 41 -15.34 -13.82 -7.81
N LYS A 42 -16.59 -13.35 -7.70
CA LYS A 42 -17.06 -12.26 -8.56
C LYS A 42 -16.71 -10.95 -7.87
N VAL A 43 -15.66 -10.28 -8.34
CA VAL A 43 -15.20 -9.04 -7.71
C VAL A 43 -16.22 -7.93 -7.92
N GLU A 44 -16.78 -7.42 -6.83
CA GLU A 44 -17.78 -6.35 -6.82
C GLU A 44 -17.23 -5.05 -6.24
N ASN A 45 -16.30 -5.13 -5.30
CA ASN A 45 -15.69 -3.98 -4.65
C ASN A 45 -14.19 -4.16 -4.57
N ASN A 46 -13.47 -3.04 -4.59
CA ASN A 46 -12.05 -3.03 -4.33
C ASN A 46 -11.70 -1.88 -3.40
N GLU A 47 -10.63 -2.05 -2.66
CA GLU A 47 -10.09 -1.07 -1.73
C GLU A 47 -8.58 -1.05 -1.84
N GLU A 48 -7.99 0.11 -1.65
CA GLU A 48 -6.54 0.27 -1.68
C GLU A 48 -6.11 1.11 -0.49
N ARG A 49 -5.03 0.70 0.17
CA ARG A 49 -4.48 1.40 1.32
C ARG A 49 -2.97 1.45 1.25
N PRO A 50 -2.35 2.59 1.59
CA PRO A 50 -0.92 2.62 1.78
C PRO A 50 -0.50 1.68 2.91
N GLY A 51 0.58 0.91 2.70
CA GLY A 51 1.10 -0.04 3.67
C GLY A 51 2.56 0.22 4.00
N GLY A 52 3.07 -0.43 5.05
CA GLY A 52 4.45 -0.26 5.48
C GLY A 52 4.74 1.19 5.85
N ALA A 53 5.87 1.71 5.38
CA ALA A 53 6.28 3.09 5.64
C ALA A 53 5.25 4.11 5.14
N ALA A 54 4.54 3.79 4.06
CA ALA A 54 3.48 4.64 3.53
C ALA A 54 2.30 4.76 4.50
N ASN A 55 1.97 3.69 5.22
CA ASN A 55 0.93 3.72 6.24
C ASN A 55 1.35 4.58 7.44
N VAL A 56 2.62 4.52 7.83
CA VAL A 56 3.16 5.37 8.90
C VAL A 56 3.02 6.85 8.51
N ALA A 57 3.39 7.19 7.27
CA ALA A 57 3.28 8.56 6.77
C ALA A 57 1.82 9.05 6.77
N MET A 58 0.91 8.19 6.36
CA MET A 58 -0.52 8.49 6.35
C MET A 58 -1.04 8.77 7.76
N ASN A 59 -0.61 7.99 8.75
CA ASN A 59 -1.02 8.17 10.14
C ASN A 59 -0.51 9.49 10.71
N ILE A 60 0.73 9.86 10.40
CA ILE A 60 1.30 11.15 10.83
C ILE A 60 0.53 12.32 10.22
N ALA A 61 0.22 12.23 8.94
CA ALA A 61 -0.59 13.26 8.27
C ALA A 61 -1.99 13.38 8.89
N SER A 62 -2.58 12.24 9.24
CA SER A 62 -3.90 12.20 9.89
C SER A 62 -3.91 12.86 11.28
N LEU A 63 -2.76 12.88 11.95
CA LEU A 63 -2.59 13.56 13.23
C LEU A 63 -2.28 15.06 13.06
N GLY A 64 -2.19 15.55 11.83
CA GLY A 64 -1.89 16.95 11.53
C GLY A 64 -0.42 17.28 11.37
N GLY A 65 0.47 16.28 11.46
CA GLY A 65 1.91 16.46 11.26
C GLY A 65 2.27 16.51 9.78
N HIS A 66 3.50 16.93 9.50
CA HIS A 66 4.06 16.93 8.15
C HIS A 66 4.92 15.69 7.95
N ALA A 67 4.50 14.81 7.05
CA ALA A 67 5.22 13.58 6.76
C ALA A 67 5.97 13.69 5.43
N HIS A 68 7.17 13.15 5.41
CA HIS A 68 7.97 12.99 4.21
C HIS A 68 8.43 11.53 4.18
N VAL A 69 8.02 10.78 3.16
CA VAL A 69 8.34 9.35 3.04
C VAL A 69 9.32 9.13 1.90
N VAL A 70 10.34 8.33 2.20
CA VAL A 70 11.37 7.91 1.24
C VAL A 70 11.36 6.38 1.19
N GLY A 71 11.29 5.83 -0.01
CA GLY A 71 11.27 4.39 -0.19
C GLY A 71 11.52 3.99 -1.64
N LEU A 72 11.59 2.68 -1.85
CA LEU A 72 11.79 2.11 -3.18
C LEU A 72 10.45 1.69 -3.77
N THR A 73 10.24 2.02 -5.04
CA THR A 73 9.06 1.57 -5.80
C THR A 73 9.49 1.10 -7.18
N GLY A 74 8.59 0.46 -7.91
CA GLY A 74 8.73 0.28 -9.34
C GLY A 74 8.19 1.49 -10.08
N LYS A 75 8.32 1.47 -11.41
CA LYS A 75 7.65 2.40 -12.32
C LYS A 75 6.37 1.75 -12.81
N ASP A 76 5.37 1.72 -11.97
CA ASP A 76 4.15 0.94 -12.22
C ASP A 76 2.93 1.63 -11.64
N GLU A 77 1.78 1.04 -11.91
CA GLU A 77 0.49 1.57 -11.48
C GLU A 77 0.37 1.61 -9.94
N PRO A 78 0.79 0.58 -9.16
CA PRO A 78 0.75 0.69 -7.70
C PRO A 78 1.55 1.86 -7.15
N ALA A 79 2.69 2.20 -7.75
CA ALA A 79 3.47 3.37 -7.35
C ALA A 79 2.69 4.67 -7.55
N GLU A 80 1.97 4.77 -8.67
CA GLU A 80 1.14 5.94 -8.96
C GLU A 80 -0.02 6.06 -7.98
N VAL A 81 -0.65 4.94 -7.62
CA VAL A 81 -1.72 4.92 -6.62
C VAL A 81 -1.20 5.43 -5.27
N LEU A 82 -0.02 4.97 -4.84
CA LEU A 82 0.60 5.43 -3.59
C LEU A 82 0.88 6.93 -3.62
N LYS A 83 1.48 7.44 -4.70
CA LYS A 83 1.77 8.87 -4.84
C LYS A 83 0.50 9.70 -4.78
N ASN A 84 -0.53 9.28 -5.48
CA ASN A 84 -1.80 10.02 -5.53
C ASN A 84 -2.51 10.00 -4.18
N THR A 85 -2.56 8.85 -3.52
CA THR A 85 -3.21 8.71 -2.22
C THR A 85 -2.50 9.53 -1.15
N LEU A 86 -1.17 9.43 -1.08
CA LEU A 86 -0.38 10.16 -0.10
C LEU A 86 -0.33 11.65 -0.41
N GLY A 87 -0.25 12.01 -1.69
CA GLY A 87 -0.26 13.41 -2.12
C GLY A 87 -1.56 14.13 -1.77
N ALA A 88 -2.70 13.44 -1.86
CA ALA A 88 -3.98 13.97 -1.44
C ALA A 88 -4.02 14.30 0.06
N LEU A 89 -3.20 13.62 0.86
CA LEU A 89 -3.03 13.86 2.31
C LEU A 89 -1.89 14.83 2.60
N LYS A 90 -1.31 15.44 1.57
CA LYS A 90 -0.18 16.38 1.67
C LYS A 90 1.10 15.75 2.22
N VAL A 91 1.27 14.43 2.06
CA VAL A 91 2.51 13.73 2.35
C VAL A 91 3.48 13.96 1.20
N LYS A 92 4.70 14.37 1.51
CA LYS A 92 5.76 14.47 0.51
C LYS A 92 6.34 13.07 0.26
N CYS A 93 6.35 12.65 -1.00
CA CYS A 93 6.87 11.34 -1.40
C CYS A 93 8.12 11.52 -2.27
N ASP A 94 9.24 10.98 -1.82
CA ASP A 94 10.45 10.85 -2.62
C ASP A 94 10.75 9.37 -2.80
N PHE A 95 10.13 8.78 -3.82
CA PHE A 95 10.32 7.38 -4.14
C PHE A 95 11.45 7.23 -5.15
N VAL A 96 12.38 6.32 -4.85
CA VAL A 96 13.38 5.87 -5.82
C VAL A 96 12.72 4.81 -6.67
N GLU A 97 12.49 5.13 -7.95
CA GLU A 97 11.82 4.24 -8.89
C GLU A 97 12.84 3.31 -9.56
N LEU A 98 12.63 2.01 -9.44
CA LEU A 98 13.48 0.99 -10.02
C LEU A 98 12.81 0.42 -11.28
N GLU A 99 13.59 0.28 -12.37
CA GLU A 99 13.06 -0.12 -13.69
C GLU A 99 12.44 -1.51 -13.70
N ASP A 100 13.13 -2.49 -13.14
CA ASP A 100 12.77 -3.89 -13.30
C ASP A 100 12.20 -4.52 -12.01
N TYR A 101 11.76 -3.68 -11.09
CA TYR A 101 11.20 -4.16 -9.82
C TYR A 101 9.76 -3.70 -9.67
N PRO A 102 8.86 -4.59 -9.25
CA PRO A 102 7.48 -4.17 -8.95
C PRO A 102 7.44 -3.43 -7.62
N THR A 103 6.54 -2.45 -7.52
CA THR A 103 6.16 -1.89 -6.23
C THR A 103 5.56 -3.02 -5.39
N ILE A 104 5.99 -3.12 -4.13
CA ILE A 104 5.46 -4.16 -3.24
C ILE A 104 3.95 -3.97 -3.14
N THR A 105 3.21 -4.99 -3.55
CA THR A 105 1.75 -4.97 -3.52
C THR A 105 1.26 -6.28 -2.88
N LYS A 106 0.41 -6.14 -1.90
CA LYS A 106 -0.21 -7.28 -1.22
C LYS A 106 -1.71 -7.24 -1.50
N LEU A 107 -2.14 -8.13 -2.40
CA LEU A 107 -3.53 -8.22 -2.83
C LEU A 107 -4.22 -9.34 -2.05
N ARG A 108 -5.29 -8.99 -1.36
CA ARG A 108 -6.11 -9.95 -0.62
C ARG A 108 -7.46 -10.10 -1.29
N VAL A 109 -7.83 -11.35 -1.56
CA VAL A 109 -9.14 -11.68 -2.11
C VAL A 109 -10.03 -12.10 -0.96
N MET A 110 -11.11 -11.38 -0.75
CA MET A 110 -12.01 -11.54 0.38
C MET A 110 -13.40 -11.96 -0.09
N SER A 111 -14.00 -12.88 0.63
CA SER A 111 -15.39 -13.25 0.41
C SER A 111 -16.07 -13.45 1.75
N ARG A 112 -17.20 -12.76 1.95
CA ARG A 112 -18.02 -12.86 3.17
C ARG A 112 -17.21 -12.64 4.46
N GLY A 113 -16.31 -11.64 4.45
CA GLY A 113 -15.47 -11.33 5.59
C GLY A 113 -14.30 -12.27 5.82
N GLN A 114 -14.08 -13.25 4.93
CA GLN A 114 -13.02 -14.22 5.04
C GLN A 114 -11.99 -14.02 3.93
N GLN A 115 -10.72 -14.02 4.30
CA GLN A 115 -9.63 -13.99 3.32
C GLN A 115 -9.45 -15.37 2.71
N LEU A 116 -9.54 -15.44 1.37
CA LEU A 116 -9.39 -16.68 0.62
C LEU A 116 -7.96 -16.89 0.17
N ILE A 117 -7.29 -15.85 -0.29
CA ILE A 117 -5.92 -15.91 -0.81
C ILE A 117 -5.28 -14.54 -0.73
N ARG A 118 -3.96 -14.52 -0.60
CA ARG A 118 -3.17 -13.32 -0.72
C ARG A 118 -2.15 -13.50 -1.84
N LEU A 119 -2.05 -12.50 -2.70
CA LEU A 119 -1.10 -12.45 -3.81
C LEU A 119 -0.08 -11.35 -3.50
N ASP A 120 1.19 -11.72 -3.43
CA ASP A 120 2.27 -10.79 -3.13
C ASP A 120 3.07 -10.52 -4.40
N PHE A 121 3.13 -9.24 -4.76
CA PHE A 121 3.95 -8.74 -5.86
C PHE A 121 5.15 -8.06 -5.23
N GLU A 122 6.28 -8.75 -5.22
CA GLU A 122 7.50 -8.21 -4.63
C GLU A 122 8.70 -8.91 -5.23
N ASP A 123 9.83 -8.22 -5.23
CA ASP A 123 11.10 -8.79 -5.66
C ASP A 123 12.16 -8.50 -4.60
N LYS A 124 13.22 -9.30 -4.61
CA LYS A 124 14.35 -9.07 -3.71
C LYS A 124 15.31 -8.08 -4.35
N PHE A 125 15.80 -7.14 -3.55
CA PHE A 125 16.74 -6.13 -3.99
C PHE A 125 18.21 -6.60 -3.86
N GLU A 126 18.44 -7.92 -3.91
CA GLU A 126 19.76 -8.51 -3.69
C GLU A 126 20.80 -8.10 -4.75
N ASN A 127 20.35 -7.73 -5.93
CA ASN A 127 21.21 -7.36 -7.04
C ASN A 127 21.11 -5.87 -7.41
N THR A 128 20.67 -5.03 -6.51
CA THR A 128 20.65 -3.59 -6.76
C THR A 128 22.09 -3.03 -6.75
N ASP A 129 22.33 -2.07 -7.63
CA ASP A 129 23.60 -1.37 -7.67
C ASP A 129 23.84 -0.70 -6.32
N PRO A 130 24.97 -0.97 -5.65
CA PRO A 130 25.27 -0.32 -4.37
C PRO A 130 25.42 1.20 -4.45
N ALA A 131 25.44 1.78 -5.66
CA ALA A 131 25.43 3.22 -5.86
C ALA A 131 24.02 3.84 -5.77
N LEU A 132 22.99 3.03 -5.65
CA LEU A 132 21.61 3.52 -5.52
C LEU A 132 21.29 4.00 -4.11
#